data_d7038c3fbab7498dae07ac7d780495d7
#
_entry.id   d7038c3fbab7498dae07ac7d780495d7
#
_cell.length_a   1.000
_cell.length_b   1.000
_cell.length_c   1.000
_cell.angle_alpha   90.00
_cell.angle_beta   90.00
_cell.angle_gamma   90.00
#
_symmetry.space_group_name_H-M   'P 1'
#
loop_
_entity.id
_entity.type
_entity.pdbx_description
1 polymer ?
#
loop_
_entity_poly.entity_id
_entity_poly.type
_entity_poly.pdbx_seq_one_letter_code
_entity_poly.pdbx_strand_id
1 'polypeptide(L)'
;MKWRRYFQFKRAFYRSYAHCYNGKTLLDKDKGGAAVRSLKESLLLFQKSEELAKEYAKTKGSGTVAKPQQHPFFLRLEPIVHRILEKTERENAMIYHDKVPEELPGIESKVMFGLANPVDYQLPACSAEWSPTVYKNFMIKSLNKKSDETVDDVKPVKELSIDPIEKHPGNTTGCIVT
;
A
#
# COMPACT_ATOMS: atom_id res chain seq x y z
N MET A 1 4.70 17.56 5.46
CA MET A 1 4.19 17.01 4.17
C MET A 1 3.17 15.90 4.47
N LYS A 2 1.94 16.05 4.02
CA LYS A 2 0.80 15.14 4.27
C LYS A 2 1.05 13.71 3.75
N TRP A 3 1.59 13.55 2.55
CA TRP A 3 1.89 12.26 1.94
C TRP A 3 2.92 11.43 2.74
N ARG A 4 3.97 12.06 3.28
CA ARG A 4 4.96 11.35 4.11
C ARG A 4 4.30 10.69 5.32
N ARG A 5 3.38 11.40 6.02
CA ARG A 5 2.65 10.85 7.16
C ARG A 5 1.70 9.73 6.75
N TYR A 6 1.05 9.87 5.60
CA TYR A 6 0.21 8.82 5.04
C TYR A 6 1.00 7.53 4.78
N PHE A 7 2.18 7.62 4.16
CA PHE A 7 3.01 6.45 3.92
C PHE A 7 3.58 5.85 5.21
N GLN A 8 3.95 6.66 6.19
CA GLN A 8 4.39 6.18 7.51
C GLN A 8 3.27 5.40 8.20
N PHE A 9 2.05 5.91 8.20
CA PHE A 9 0.87 5.22 8.69
C PHE A 9 0.64 3.88 7.97
N LYS A 10 0.60 3.89 6.65
CA LYS A 10 0.41 2.67 5.85
C LYS A 10 1.50 1.64 6.09
N ARG A 11 2.76 2.08 6.16
CA ARG A 11 3.89 1.19 6.48
C ARG A 11 3.73 0.50 7.82
N ALA A 12 3.38 1.23 8.88
CA ALA A 12 3.18 0.66 10.20
C ALA A 12 2.02 -0.35 10.18
N PHE A 13 0.92 -0.01 9.55
CA PHE A 13 -0.26 -0.85 9.44
C PHE A 13 0.00 -2.16 8.69
N TYR A 14 0.63 -2.11 7.51
CA TYR A 14 0.95 -3.33 6.76
C TYR A 14 2.03 -4.19 7.43
N ARG A 15 2.96 -3.57 8.14
CA ARG A 15 3.90 -4.34 8.97
C ARG A 15 3.19 -5.07 10.11
N SER A 16 2.20 -4.45 10.74
CA SER A 16 1.36 -5.13 11.73
C SER A 16 0.68 -6.36 11.13
N TYR A 17 0.06 -6.24 9.95
CA TYR A 17 -0.50 -7.38 9.24
C TYR A 17 0.54 -8.47 8.97
N ALA A 18 1.71 -8.09 8.46
CA ALA A 18 2.77 -9.04 8.15
C ALA A 18 3.22 -9.84 9.38
N HIS A 19 3.39 -9.17 10.54
CA HIS A 19 3.73 -9.85 11.79
C HIS A 19 2.59 -10.70 12.33
N CYS A 20 1.33 -10.33 12.13
CA CYS A 20 0.18 -11.15 12.47
C CYS A 20 0.19 -12.49 11.71
N TYR A 21 0.36 -12.43 10.40
CA TYR A 21 0.43 -13.65 9.58
C TYR A 21 1.70 -14.45 9.81
N ASN A 22 2.84 -13.78 10.03
CA ASN A 22 4.08 -14.46 10.41
C ASN A 22 3.93 -15.22 11.74
N GLY A 23 3.28 -14.61 12.73
CA GLY A 23 2.98 -15.27 13.99
C GLY A 23 2.12 -16.52 13.81
N LYS A 24 1.09 -16.45 12.96
CA LYS A 24 0.28 -17.62 12.61
C LYS A 24 1.12 -18.71 11.92
N THR A 25 1.93 -18.35 10.94
CA THR A 25 2.81 -19.31 10.24
C THR A 25 3.84 -19.95 11.17
N LEU A 26 4.37 -19.19 12.14
CA LEU A 26 5.30 -19.71 13.15
C LEU A 26 4.59 -20.71 14.09
N LEU A 27 3.34 -20.43 14.47
CA LEU A 27 2.55 -21.36 15.26
C LEU A 27 2.27 -22.65 14.48
N ASP A 28 1.92 -22.55 13.20
CA ASP A 28 1.72 -23.71 12.32
C ASP A 28 3.01 -24.55 12.11
N LYS A 29 4.18 -23.98 12.45
CA LYS A 29 5.49 -24.64 12.45
C LYS A 29 5.96 -25.07 13.85
N ASP A 30 5.06 -25.13 14.81
CA ASP A 30 5.32 -25.51 16.20
C ASP A 30 6.34 -24.63 16.93
N LYS A 31 6.48 -23.35 16.54
CA LYS A 31 7.38 -22.37 17.16
C LYS A 31 6.59 -21.38 18.04
N GLY A 32 6.04 -21.89 19.15
CA GLY A 32 5.13 -21.13 20.01
C GLY A 32 5.69 -19.84 20.55
N GLY A 33 6.88 -19.85 21.11
CA GLY A 33 7.52 -18.65 21.67
C GLY A 33 7.81 -17.58 20.63
N ALA A 34 8.29 -17.97 19.45
CA ALA A 34 8.54 -17.03 18.34
C ALA A 34 7.22 -16.46 17.78
N ALA A 35 6.17 -17.28 17.72
CA ALA A 35 4.83 -16.84 17.30
C ALA A 35 4.28 -15.77 18.24
N VAL A 36 4.36 -15.98 19.57
CA VAL A 36 3.95 -15.00 20.58
C VAL A 36 4.71 -13.67 20.39
N ARG A 37 6.03 -13.74 20.17
CA ARG A 37 6.84 -12.51 19.97
C ARG A 37 6.41 -11.73 18.73
N SER A 38 6.16 -12.43 17.62
CA SER A 38 5.70 -11.81 16.37
C SER A 38 4.33 -11.16 16.52
N LEU A 39 3.40 -11.82 17.21
CA LEU A 39 2.05 -11.30 17.45
C LEU A 39 2.05 -10.08 18.39
N LYS A 40 2.89 -10.08 19.43
CA LYS A 40 3.08 -8.90 20.30
C LYS A 40 3.62 -7.70 19.50
N GLU A 41 4.58 -7.94 18.60
CA GLU A 41 5.06 -6.89 17.70
C GLU A 41 3.95 -6.37 16.76
N SER A 42 3.08 -7.25 16.29
CA SER A 42 1.92 -6.86 15.49
C SER A 42 1.03 -5.86 16.22
N LEU A 43 0.71 -6.11 17.50
CA LEU A 43 -0.08 -5.17 18.31
C LEU A 43 0.60 -3.83 18.51
N LEU A 44 1.90 -3.82 18.82
CA LEU A 44 2.68 -2.59 18.97
C LEU A 44 2.68 -1.76 17.69
N LEU A 45 2.84 -2.41 16.54
CA LEU A 45 2.80 -1.75 15.24
C LEU A 45 1.40 -1.25 14.88
N PHE A 46 0.35 -1.95 15.32
CA PHE A 46 -1.03 -1.49 15.14
C PHE A 46 -1.28 -0.21 15.94
N GLN A 47 -0.95 -0.20 17.23
CA GLN A 47 -1.05 0.99 18.08
C GLN A 47 -0.27 2.18 17.49
N LYS A 48 0.96 1.94 17.07
CA LYS A 48 1.76 2.95 16.36
C LYS A 48 1.08 3.46 15.09
N SER A 49 0.41 2.58 14.34
CA SER A 49 -0.32 2.98 13.15
C SER A 49 -1.52 3.88 13.47
N GLU A 50 -2.20 3.65 14.60
CA GLU A 50 -3.29 4.50 15.07
C GLU A 50 -2.80 5.91 15.43
N GLU A 51 -1.66 6.00 16.12
CA GLU A 51 -1.04 7.29 16.44
C GLU A 51 -0.69 8.06 15.16
N LEU A 52 -0.05 7.40 14.21
CA LEU A 52 0.29 7.98 12.91
C LEU A 52 -0.95 8.38 12.10
N ALA A 53 -2.04 7.63 12.22
CA ALA A 53 -3.32 7.99 11.59
C ALA A 53 -3.91 9.27 12.20
N LYS A 54 -3.85 9.42 13.53
CA LYS A 54 -4.26 10.65 14.23
C LYS A 54 -3.40 11.85 13.82
N GLU A 55 -2.08 11.66 13.69
CA GLU A 55 -1.18 12.71 13.20
C GLU A 55 -1.45 13.08 11.74
N TYR A 56 -1.71 12.09 10.90
CA TYR A 56 -2.09 12.31 9.52
C TYR A 56 -3.39 13.13 9.42
N ALA A 57 -4.39 12.80 10.24
CA ALA A 57 -5.66 13.53 10.27
C ALA A 57 -5.50 15.01 10.67
N LYS A 58 -4.55 15.32 11.56
CA LYS A 58 -4.24 16.70 11.98
C LYS A 58 -3.44 17.50 10.94
N THR A 59 -2.84 16.84 9.96
CA THR A 59 -1.95 17.50 9.01
C THR A 59 -2.74 18.26 7.94
N LYS A 60 -2.55 19.58 7.85
CA LYS A 60 -3.12 20.42 6.81
C LYS A 60 -2.53 20.06 5.43
N GLY A 61 -3.34 20.12 4.39
CA GLY A 61 -2.93 19.87 3.00
C GLY A 61 -4.15 19.75 2.08
N SER A 62 -3.92 19.87 0.78
CA SER A 62 -4.98 19.73 -0.23
C SER A 62 -5.59 18.32 -0.23
N GLY A 63 -6.86 18.24 -0.60
CA GLY A 63 -7.64 17.02 -0.72
C GLY A 63 -8.33 16.58 0.59
N THR A 64 -9.26 15.64 0.44
CA THR A 64 -10.00 15.05 1.56
C THR A 64 -9.06 14.26 2.47
N VAL A 65 -9.33 14.31 3.76
CA VAL A 65 -8.59 13.52 4.75
C VAL A 65 -9.22 12.13 4.80
N ALA A 66 -8.46 11.12 4.43
CA ALA A 66 -8.87 9.75 4.68
C ALA A 66 -8.99 9.52 6.20
N LYS A 67 -10.07 8.87 6.60
CA LYS A 67 -10.32 8.50 8.00
C LYS A 67 -10.14 6.99 8.16
N PRO A 68 -8.91 6.48 8.24
CA PRO A 68 -8.65 5.04 8.27
C PRO A 68 -9.34 4.36 9.44
N GLN A 69 -9.46 5.02 10.59
CA GLN A 69 -10.12 4.51 11.78
C GLN A 69 -11.62 4.23 11.60
N GLN A 70 -12.24 4.74 10.53
CA GLN A 70 -13.65 4.46 10.20
C GLN A 70 -13.79 3.35 9.17
N HIS A 71 -12.69 2.85 8.62
CA HIS A 71 -12.73 1.85 7.57
C HIS A 71 -12.71 0.44 8.16
N PRO A 72 -13.67 -0.44 7.78
CA PRO A 72 -13.77 -1.79 8.33
C PRO A 72 -12.48 -2.62 8.20
N PHE A 73 -11.73 -2.44 7.12
CA PHE A 73 -10.45 -3.13 6.91
C PHE A 73 -9.40 -2.78 7.97
N PHE A 74 -9.38 -1.53 8.43
CA PHE A 74 -8.48 -1.10 9.50
C PHE A 74 -8.91 -1.66 10.85
N LEU A 75 -10.21 -1.52 11.17
CA LEU A 75 -10.75 -1.88 12.47
C LEU A 75 -10.69 -3.39 12.76
N ARG A 76 -10.78 -4.22 11.72
CA ARG A 76 -10.84 -5.69 11.92
C ARG A 76 -9.50 -6.32 12.31
N LEU A 77 -8.36 -5.63 12.14
CA LEU A 77 -7.04 -6.21 12.39
C LEU A 77 -6.83 -6.47 13.88
N GLU A 78 -7.12 -5.50 14.73
CA GLU A 78 -6.91 -5.58 16.18
C GLU A 78 -7.58 -6.80 16.80
N PRO A 79 -8.90 -7.04 16.63
CA PRO A 79 -9.55 -8.20 17.20
C PRO A 79 -9.03 -9.54 16.64
N ILE A 80 -8.54 -9.55 15.39
CA ILE A 80 -7.92 -10.74 14.81
C ILE A 80 -6.60 -11.04 15.53
N VAL A 81 -5.75 -10.03 15.71
CA VAL A 81 -4.45 -10.21 16.37
C VAL A 81 -4.64 -10.64 17.81
N HIS A 82 -5.55 -9.99 18.56
CA HIS A 82 -5.85 -10.37 19.94
C HIS A 82 -6.29 -11.83 20.05
N ARG A 83 -7.24 -12.27 19.23
CA ARG A 83 -7.73 -13.64 19.24
C ARG A 83 -6.63 -14.67 18.95
N ILE A 84 -5.76 -14.36 17.97
CA ILE A 84 -4.67 -15.27 17.62
C ILE A 84 -3.60 -15.26 18.71
N LEU A 85 -3.27 -14.09 19.28
CA LEU A 85 -2.30 -13.97 20.36
C LEU A 85 -2.76 -14.75 21.61
N GLU A 86 -4.00 -14.56 22.04
CA GLU A 86 -4.55 -15.26 23.20
C GLU A 86 -4.50 -16.79 23.01
N LYS A 87 -4.89 -17.25 21.82
CA LYS A 87 -4.77 -18.68 21.46
C LYS A 87 -3.32 -19.14 21.52
N THR A 88 -2.40 -18.41 20.90
CA THR A 88 -0.99 -18.77 20.82
C THR A 88 -0.30 -18.76 22.19
N GLU A 89 -0.60 -17.79 23.05
CA GLU A 89 -0.08 -17.75 24.42
C GLU A 89 -0.56 -18.93 25.24
N ARG A 90 -1.83 -19.32 25.08
CA ARG A 90 -2.39 -20.50 25.75
C ARG A 90 -1.73 -21.79 25.26
N GLU A 91 -1.60 -21.96 23.95
CA GLU A 91 -0.95 -23.13 23.36
C GLU A 91 0.54 -23.19 23.74
N ASN A 92 1.23 -22.06 23.76
CA ASN A 92 2.62 -22.01 24.20
C ASN A 92 2.76 -22.37 25.68
N ALA A 93 1.84 -21.91 26.53
CA ALA A 93 1.89 -22.20 27.96
C ALA A 93 1.53 -23.66 28.29
N MET A 94 0.67 -24.31 27.51
CA MET A 94 0.15 -25.64 27.80
C MET A 94 0.81 -26.77 27.02
N ILE A 95 1.36 -26.47 25.84
CA ILE A 95 1.83 -27.48 24.90
C ILE A 95 3.32 -27.32 24.60
N TYR A 96 3.71 -26.12 24.10
CA TYR A 96 5.08 -25.94 23.58
C TYR A 96 6.11 -25.60 24.66
N HIS A 97 5.72 -24.82 25.67
CA HIS A 97 6.59 -24.31 26.73
C HIS A 97 7.85 -23.58 26.23
N ASP A 98 7.77 -23.00 25.01
CA ASP A 98 8.86 -22.30 24.38
C ASP A 98 9.15 -20.97 25.08
N LYS A 99 10.43 -20.66 25.26
CA LYS A 99 10.83 -19.32 25.70
C LYS A 99 10.55 -18.30 24.59
N VAL A 100 9.86 -17.21 24.95
CA VAL A 100 9.62 -16.09 24.03
C VAL A 100 10.94 -15.37 23.78
N PRO A 101 11.45 -15.31 22.54
CA PRO A 101 12.70 -14.66 22.23
C PRO A 101 12.60 -13.13 22.37
N GLU A 102 13.70 -12.49 22.75
CA GLU A 102 13.79 -11.03 22.76
C GLU A 102 13.88 -10.49 21.33
N GLU A 103 14.64 -11.16 20.48
CA GLU A 103 14.76 -10.81 19.08
C GLU A 103 13.49 -11.08 18.30
N LEU A 104 13.18 -10.15 17.39
CA LEU A 104 12.00 -10.25 16.55
C LEU A 104 12.24 -11.29 15.44
N PRO A 105 11.37 -12.31 15.32
CA PRO A 105 11.47 -13.26 14.24
C PRO A 105 11.39 -12.59 12.87
N GLY A 106 12.29 -12.95 11.98
CA GLY A 106 12.33 -12.43 10.61
C GLY A 106 11.05 -12.82 9.84
N ILE A 107 10.56 -11.91 9.03
CA ILE A 107 9.49 -12.20 8.07
C ILE A 107 10.14 -12.70 6.80
N GLU A 108 9.81 -13.93 6.38
CA GLU A 108 10.27 -14.45 5.11
C GLU A 108 9.63 -13.66 3.97
N SER A 109 10.42 -12.87 3.28
CA SER A 109 10.01 -12.10 2.11
C SER A 109 10.16 -12.98 0.86
N LYS A 110 9.26 -13.94 0.68
CA LYS A 110 9.18 -14.70 -0.57
C LYS A 110 8.12 -14.07 -1.46
N VAL A 111 8.51 -13.72 -2.68
CA VAL A 111 7.56 -13.33 -3.72
C VAL A 111 6.83 -14.60 -4.14
N MET A 112 5.60 -14.78 -3.63
CA MET A 112 4.75 -15.90 -3.99
C MET A 112 3.55 -15.39 -4.81
N PHE A 113 2.92 -16.27 -5.56
CA PHE A 113 1.67 -16.02 -6.28
C PHE A 113 1.77 -15.11 -7.50
N GLY A 114 2.72 -15.37 -8.40
CA GLY A 114 2.68 -14.80 -9.74
C GLY A 114 2.95 -13.30 -9.82
N LEU A 115 3.45 -12.69 -8.76
CA LEU A 115 4.05 -11.38 -8.89
C LEU A 115 5.28 -11.54 -9.76
N ALA A 116 5.26 -10.90 -10.93
CA ALA A 116 6.41 -10.87 -11.81
C ALA A 116 7.60 -10.25 -11.05
N ASN A 117 8.77 -10.89 -11.13
CA ASN A 117 9.98 -10.22 -10.69
C ASN A 117 10.14 -8.94 -11.51
N PRO A 118 10.47 -7.81 -10.87
CA PRO A 118 10.75 -6.60 -11.63
C PRO A 118 11.90 -6.91 -12.60
N VAL A 119 11.62 -6.78 -13.89
CA VAL A 119 12.62 -6.86 -14.94
C VAL A 119 13.02 -5.43 -15.26
N ASP A 120 14.32 -5.18 -15.36
CA ASP A 120 14.80 -3.87 -15.78
C ASP A 120 14.20 -3.53 -17.14
N TYR A 121 13.48 -2.41 -17.17
CA TYR A 121 12.88 -1.94 -18.42
C TYR A 121 13.99 -1.45 -19.35
N GLN A 122 14.18 -2.16 -20.45
CA GLN A 122 15.06 -1.71 -21.52
C GLN A 122 14.21 -0.95 -22.53
N LEU A 123 14.59 0.31 -22.76
CA LEU A 123 13.98 1.08 -23.83
C LEU A 123 14.19 0.34 -25.16
N PRO A 124 13.13 0.18 -25.97
CA PRO A 124 13.29 -0.35 -27.30
C PRO A 124 14.28 0.50 -28.09
N ALA A 125 15.03 -0.13 -28.98
CA ALA A 125 15.91 0.61 -29.89
C ALA A 125 15.10 1.64 -30.67
N CYS A 126 15.66 2.84 -30.84
CA CYS A 126 15.01 3.88 -31.63
C CYS A 126 14.71 3.34 -33.04
N SER A 127 13.48 3.56 -33.51
CA SER A 127 13.14 3.22 -34.89
C SER A 127 14.08 3.94 -35.88
N ALA A 128 14.40 3.30 -36.99
CA ALA A 128 15.20 3.91 -38.04
C ALA A 128 14.56 5.19 -38.62
N GLU A 129 13.24 5.32 -38.46
CA GLU A 129 12.49 6.52 -38.85
C GLU A 129 12.78 7.71 -37.91
N TRP A 130 13.33 7.47 -36.71
CA TRP A 130 13.73 8.48 -35.77
C TRP A 130 15.14 9.03 -36.10
N SER A 131 15.35 9.37 -37.33
CA SER A 131 16.63 9.94 -37.78
C SER A 131 16.66 11.45 -37.51
N PRO A 132 17.84 12.03 -37.25
CA PRO A 132 17.98 13.48 -37.05
C PRO A 132 17.48 14.31 -38.26
N THR A 133 17.46 13.73 -39.45
CA THR A 133 16.97 14.35 -40.68
C THR A 133 15.45 14.54 -40.66
N VAL A 134 14.69 13.58 -40.08
CA VAL A 134 13.22 13.68 -39.96
C VAL A 134 12.85 14.77 -38.95
N TYR A 135 13.58 14.89 -37.87
CA TYR A 135 13.31 15.85 -36.81
C TYR A 135 13.88 17.25 -37.07
N LYS A 136 14.78 17.37 -38.04
CA LYS A 136 15.40 18.67 -38.35
C LYS A 136 14.39 19.76 -38.72
N ASN A 137 13.23 19.34 -39.24
CA ASN A 137 12.14 20.25 -39.61
C ASN A 137 11.16 20.52 -38.46
N PHE A 138 11.22 19.75 -37.39
CA PHE A 138 10.44 19.99 -36.15
C PHE A 138 11.27 20.88 -35.21
N MET A 139 11.58 22.10 -35.65
CA MET A 139 12.10 23.08 -34.72
C MET A 139 11.01 23.43 -33.71
N ILE A 140 11.15 22.93 -32.49
CA ILE A 140 10.36 23.42 -31.35
C ILE A 140 10.81 24.83 -31.09
N LYS A 141 10.21 25.82 -31.77
CA LYS A 141 10.45 27.23 -31.59
C LYS A 141 10.11 27.71 -30.16
N SER A 142 9.54 26.88 -29.35
CA SER A 142 9.01 27.20 -28.02
C SER A 142 9.97 27.00 -26.85
N LEU A 143 11.08 26.27 -27.02
CA LEU A 143 12.01 26.02 -25.92
C LEU A 143 13.04 27.13 -25.66
N ASN A 144 13.17 28.12 -26.56
CA ASN A 144 14.11 29.20 -26.39
C ASN A 144 13.47 30.54 -25.99
N LYS A 145 12.24 30.53 -25.51
CA LYS A 145 11.65 31.71 -24.89
C LYS A 145 11.35 31.40 -23.44
N LYS A 146 12.12 32.03 -22.60
CA LYS A 146 11.86 32.44 -21.22
C LYS A 146 12.51 31.63 -20.14
N SER A 147 13.66 32.11 -19.79
CA SER A 147 14.19 32.08 -18.43
C SER A 147 13.62 33.19 -17.52
N ASP A 148 12.53 33.88 -17.91
CA ASP A 148 12.06 35.08 -17.17
C ASP A 148 10.52 35.25 -17.23
N GLU A 149 9.73 34.23 -16.99
CA GLU A 149 8.33 34.44 -16.61
C GLU A 149 7.99 33.54 -15.42
N THR A 150 7.65 34.21 -14.33
CA THR A 150 7.13 33.66 -13.08
C THR A 150 6.00 32.70 -13.34
N VAL A 151 5.99 31.62 -12.58
CA VAL A 151 5.10 30.43 -12.66
C VAL A 151 3.62 30.74 -12.33
N ASP A 152 3.17 31.97 -12.46
CA ASP A 152 1.84 32.40 -11.98
C ASP A 152 0.72 32.43 -13.03
N ASP A 153 0.99 32.09 -14.30
CA ASP A 153 0.00 32.20 -15.38
C ASP A 153 -0.36 30.87 -16.08
N VAL A 154 -0.37 29.75 -15.35
CA VAL A 154 -1.01 28.53 -15.85
C VAL A 154 -2.50 28.65 -15.62
N LYS A 155 -3.24 29.15 -16.62
CA LYS A 155 -4.71 29.09 -16.61
C LYS A 155 -5.13 27.63 -16.43
N PRO A 156 -6.05 27.35 -15.49
CA PRO A 156 -6.55 25.98 -15.32
C PRO A 156 -7.13 25.49 -16.65
N VAL A 157 -6.68 24.35 -17.09
CA VAL A 157 -7.28 23.64 -18.24
C VAL A 157 -8.74 23.46 -17.90
N LYS A 158 -9.64 24.04 -18.70
CA LYS A 158 -11.09 23.77 -18.57
C LYS A 158 -11.26 22.27 -18.71
N GLU A 159 -11.79 21.64 -17.68
CA GLU A 159 -12.24 20.26 -17.78
C GLU A 159 -13.22 20.16 -18.94
N LEU A 160 -12.83 19.41 -19.96
CA LEU A 160 -13.76 19.02 -21.02
C LEU A 160 -14.85 18.20 -20.33
N SER A 161 -16.07 18.70 -20.34
CA SER A 161 -17.24 17.92 -19.91
C SER A 161 -17.28 16.68 -20.78
N ILE A 162 -17.01 15.52 -20.17
CA ILE A 162 -17.22 14.23 -20.81
C ILE A 162 -18.74 14.06 -20.86
N ASP A 163 -19.30 14.06 -22.06
CA ASP A 163 -20.72 13.77 -22.23
C ASP A 163 -21.02 12.40 -21.60
N PRO A 164 -22.14 12.28 -20.87
CA PRO A 164 -22.49 11.02 -20.24
C PRO A 164 -22.62 9.94 -21.32
N ILE A 165 -21.89 8.84 -21.13
CA ILE A 165 -21.93 7.66 -21.99
C ILE A 165 -23.40 7.25 -22.13
N GLU A 166 -23.93 7.32 -23.36
CA GLU A 166 -25.27 6.83 -23.67
C GLU A 166 -25.41 5.38 -23.19
N LYS A 167 -26.35 5.15 -22.28
CA LYS A 167 -26.70 3.82 -21.84
C LYS A 167 -27.25 3.04 -23.01
N HIS A 168 -26.47 2.13 -23.56
CA HIS A 168 -27.00 1.15 -24.51
C HIS A 168 -28.11 0.35 -23.85
N PRO A 169 -29.35 0.33 -24.43
CA PRO A 169 -30.40 -0.53 -23.93
C PRO A 169 -30.13 -1.97 -24.36
N GLY A 170 -29.77 -2.81 -23.43
CA GLY A 170 -29.69 -4.24 -23.68
C GLY A 170 -28.52 -4.96 -23.04
N ASN A 171 -28.55 -5.15 -21.73
CA ASN A 171 -28.00 -6.35 -21.10
C ASN A 171 -28.58 -6.51 -19.68
N THR A 172 -29.85 -6.90 -19.62
CA THR A 172 -30.46 -7.49 -18.44
C THR A 172 -30.40 -9.02 -18.58
N THR A 173 -29.26 -9.60 -18.38
CA THR A 173 -29.18 -11.05 -18.10
C THR A 173 -28.52 -11.21 -16.75
N GLY A 174 -29.37 -11.24 -15.71
CA GLY A 174 -28.97 -11.63 -14.38
C GLY A 174 -28.57 -13.11 -14.37
N CYS A 175 -27.33 -13.41 -13.99
CA CYS A 175 -26.96 -14.76 -13.60
C CYS A 175 -27.61 -15.07 -12.25
N ILE A 176 -28.61 -15.95 -12.28
CA ILE A 176 -29.13 -16.63 -11.09
C ILE A 176 -28.15 -17.76 -10.81
N VAL A 177 -27.46 -17.70 -9.68
CA VAL A 177 -26.69 -18.81 -9.15
C VAL A 177 -27.62 -19.58 -8.21
N THR A 178 -27.99 -20.77 -8.60
CA THR A 178 -28.60 -21.79 -7.74
C THR A 178 -27.53 -22.48 -6.92
#